data_f9f16b2de6bc88c3c574dc134c8bad1a
#
_entry.id   f9f16b2de6bc88c3c574dc134c8bad1a
#
_cell.length_a   1.000
_cell.length_b   1.000
_cell.length_c   1.000
_cell.angle_alpha   90.00
_cell.angle_beta   90.00
_cell.angle_gamma   90.00
#
_symmetry.space_group_name_H-M   'P 1'
#
loop_
_entity.id
_entity.type
_entity.pdbx_description
1 polymer ?
#
loop_
_entity_poly.entity_id
_entity_poly.type
_entity_poly.pdbx_seq_one_letter_code
_entity_poly.pdbx_strand_id
1 'polypeptide(L)'
;MDSGFTQRFLFVYPDKAEFIKRQDRRRMTQEMRDSWGDIIGRLFIMEPLTLQLSHEAERFYADYADANDMKADAEEDDYIGGVRQKMNIHVLRLAIMAHLLSEHWNEPVVTGECMEYAIRIADYFTQIHVERIYPLLRGSAATQRPMTNGDLLRAVSRQFKIKSQNALAEVLGVSQQYVNKILKEQ
;
A
#
# COMPACT_ATOMS: atom_id res chain seq x y z
N MET A 1 -13.33 19.00 2.24
CA MET A 1 -13.08 17.84 3.12
C MET A 1 -12.24 16.86 2.33
N ASP A 2 -11.05 16.60 2.78
CA ASP A 2 -10.21 15.56 2.17
C ASP A 2 -10.82 14.20 2.52
N SER A 3 -11.20 13.41 1.52
CA SER A 3 -11.94 12.16 1.74
C SER A 3 -11.06 11.03 2.31
N GLY A 4 -9.82 11.32 2.68
CA GLY A 4 -8.84 10.31 3.12
C GLY A 4 -8.53 9.26 2.06
N PHE A 5 -8.85 9.53 0.80
CA PHE A 5 -8.71 8.58 -0.30
C PHE A 5 -7.24 8.23 -0.55
N THR A 6 -6.39 9.23 -0.71
CA THR A 6 -4.95 9.04 -1.01
C THR A 6 -4.20 8.38 0.13
N GLN A 7 -4.64 8.59 1.38
CA GLN A 7 -4.07 7.98 2.59
C GLN A 7 -4.25 6.46 2.66
N ARG A 8 -5.08 5.88 1.80
CA ARG A 8 -5.36 4.43 1.74
C ARG A 8 -4.48 3.68 0.75
N PHE A 9 -3.62 4.37 0.02
CA PHE A 9 -2.73 3.76 -0.97
C PHE A 9 -1.32 3.62 -0.42
N LEU A 10 -0.70 2.49 -0.70
CA LEU A 10 0.71 2.27 -0.49
C LEU A 10 1.46 2.69 -1.77
N PHE A 11 2.19 3.79 -1.70
CA PHE A 11 2.91 4.33 -2.83
C PHE A 11 4.35 3.83 -2.84
N VAL A 12 4.82 3.44 -4.01
CA VAL A 12 6.22 3.14 -4.27
C VAL A 12 6.81 4.29 -5.08
N TYR A 13 7.91 4.85 -4.61
CA TYR A 13 8.65 5.89 -5.30
C TYR A 13 10.11 5.44 -5.48
N PRO A 14 10.38 4.59 -6.48
CA PRO A 14 11.73 4.08 -6.69
C PRO A 14 12.66 5.19 -7.15
N ASP A 15 13.90 5.18 -6.67
CA ASP A 15 14.94 6.02 -7.22
C ASP A 15 15.15 5.69 -8.70
N LYS A 16 15.66 6.68 -9.45
CA LYS A 16 15.95 6.47 -10.86
C LYS A 16 16.93 5.32 -11.01
N ALA A 17 16.45 4.20 -11.53
CA ALA A 17 17.29 3.04 -11.78
C ALA A 17 18.36 3.38 -12.83
N GLU A 18 19.58 2.88 -12.61
CA GLU A 18 20.62 2.92 -13.65
C GLU A 18 20.15 2.16 -14.90
N PHE A 19 20.55 2.69 -16.05
CA PHE A 19 20.24 2.03 -17.32
C PHE A 19 20.98 0.71 -17.41
N ILE A 20 20.26 -0.40 -17.38
CA ILE A 20 20.79 -1.74 -17.61
C ILE A 20 20.46 -2.16 -19.04
N LYS A 21 21.47 -2.47 -19.85
CA LYS A 21 21.29 -2.99 -21.21
C LYS A 21 20.41 -4.24 -21.17
N ARG A 22 19.60 -4.45 -22.23
CA ARG A 22 18.64 -5.56 -22.26
C ARG A 22 19.31 -6.93 -22.10
N GLN A 23 20.52 -7.10 -22.61
CA GLN A 23 21.33 -8.32 -22.49
C GLN A 23 21.80 -8.60 -21.06
N ASP A 24 21.99 -7.55 -20.25
CA ASP A 24 22.53 -7.64 -18.89
C ASP A 24 21.43 -7.71 -17.83
N ARG A 25 20.16 -7.65 -18.25
CA ARG A 25 19.00 -7.77 -17.35
C ARG A 25 18.90 -9.19 -16.83
N ARG A 26 18.86 -9.32 -15.51
CA ARG A 26 18.59 -10.61 -14.88
C ARG A 26 17.19 -11.08 -15.29
N ARG A 27 17.11 -12.32 -15.74
CA ARG A 27 15.83 -12.99 -16.04
C ARG A 27 15.46 -13.85 -14.85
N MET A 28 14.15 -13.99 -14.63
CA MET A 28 13.63 -14.94 -13.67
C MET A 28 14.09 -16.36 -14.08
N THR A 29 14.72 -17.09 -13.14
CA THR A 29 15.11 -18.49 -13.37
C THR A 29 13.89 -19.38 -13.44
N GLN A 30 14.05 -20.63 -13.93
CA GLN A 30 12.96 -21.59 -13.93
C GLN A 30 12.52 -21.88 -12.50
N GLU A 31 13.45 -22.10 -11.59
CA GLU A 31 13.20 -22.34 -10.17
C GLU A 31 12.35 -21.22 -9.53
N MET A 32 12.69 -19.95 -9.80
CA MET A 32 11.89 -18.81 -9.33
C MET A 32 10.46 -18.82 -9.89
N ARG A 33 10.30 -19.23 -11.16
CA ARG A 33 8.96 -19.33 -11.77
C ARG A 33 8.14 -20.46 -11.13
N ASP A 34 8.79 -21.58 -10.88
CA ASP A 34 8.14 -22.75 -10.28
C ASP A 34 7.73 -22.43 -8.84
N SER A 35 8.62 -21.81 -8.05
CA SER A 35 8.30 -21.34 -6.69
C SER A 35 7.13 -20.36 -6.66
N TRP A 36 7.08 -19.40 -7.59
CA TRP A 36 5.93 -18.50 -7.71
C TRP A 36 4.66 -19.23 -8.15
N GLY A 37 4.78 -20.19 -9.07
CA GLY A 37 3.66 -21.05 -9.49
C GLY A 37 3.06 -21.81 -8.33
N ASP A 38 3.90 -22.37 -7.47
CA ASP A 38 3.48 -23.11 -6.28
C ASP A 38 2.78 -22.20 -5.26
N ILE A 39 3.33 -21.00 -5.01
CA ILE A 39 2.69 -20.01 -4.13
C ILE A 39 1.30 -19.64 -4.66
N ILE A 40 1.20 -19.27 -5.93
CA ILE A 40 -0.08 -18.87 -6.53
C ILE A 40 -1.05 -20.06 -6.54
N GLY A 41 -0.58 -21.25 -6.87
CA GLY A 41 -1.39 -22.48 -6.91
C GLY A 41 -2.02 -22.78 -5.56
N ARG A 42 -1.23 -22.76 -4.48
CA ARG A 42 -1.74 -23.01 -3.12
C ARG A 42 -2.72 -21.93 -2.65
N LEU A 43 -2.47 -20.65 -2.94
CA LEU A 43 -3.38 -19.57 -2.58
C LEU A 43 -4.71 -19.67 -3.36
N PHE A 44 -4.67 -20.15 -4.60
CA PHE A 44 -5.88 -20.30 -5.43
C PHE A 44 -6.84 -21.37 -4.91
N ILE A 45 -6.32 -22.45 -4.33
CA ILE A 45 -7.11 -23.58 -3.80
C ILE A 45 -7.35 -23.50 -2.29
N MET A 46 -6.82 -22.46 -1.63
CA MET A 46 -6.93 -22.32 -0.19
C MET A 46 -8.38 -22.06 0.23
N GLU A 47 -8.85 -22.84 1.20
CA GLU A 47 -10.13 -22.58 1.84
C GLU A 47 -10.07 -21.33 2.73
N PRO A 48 -11.20 -20.64 2.95
CA PRO A 48 -11.24 -19.48 3.84
C PRO A 48 -10.70 -19.81 5.22
N LEU A 49 -9.69 -19.07 5.67
CA LEU A 49 -9.01 -19.27 6.93
C LEU A 49 -9.18 -18.03 7.82
N THR A 50 -9.56 -18.26 9.07
CA THR A 50 -9.54 -17.21 10.10
C THR A 50 -8.18 -17.24 10.78
N LEU A 51 -7.43 -16.14 10.64
CA LEU A 51 -6.11 -15.99 11.25
C LEU A 51 -6.20 -15.27 12.60
N GLN A 52 -5.41 -15.71 13.55
CA GLN A 52 -5.18 -15.05 14.83
C GLN A 52 -3.74 -14.58 14.91
N LEU A 53 -3.47 -13.57 15.71
CA LEU A 53 -2.10 -13.16 15.99
C LEU A 53 -1.53 -14.04 17.12
N SER A 54 -0.25 -14.39 17.02
CA SER A 54 0.47 -14.92 18.18
C SER A 54 0.60 -13.82 19.25
N HIS A 55 0.82 -14.20 20.49
CA HIS A 55 1.03 -13.23 21.58
C HIS A 55 2.19 -12.25 21.28
N GLU A 56 3.23 -12.73 20.61
CA GLU A 56 4.34 -11.89 20.17
C GLU A 56 3.93 -10.92 19.06
N ALA A 57 3.17 -11.38 18.06
CA ALA A 57 2.64 -10.54 16.99
C ALA A 57 1.68 -9.48 17.53
N GLU A 58 0.82 -9.84 18.49
CA GLU A 58 -0.07 -8.88 19.18
C GLU A 58 0.72 -7.79 19.88
N ARG A 59 1.78 -8.15 20.61
CA ARG A 59 2.64 -7.19 21.28
C ARG A 59 3.32 -6.23 20.29
N PHE A 60 3.94 -6.76 19.24
CA PHE A 60 4.59 -5.93 18.21
C PHE A 60 3.60 -4.99 17.52
N TYR A 61 2.41 -5.49 17.24
CA TYR A 61 1.37 -4.65 16.65
C TYR A 61 0.90 -3.55 17.60
N ALA A 62 0.66 -3.88 18.89
CA ALA A 62 0.24 -2.90 19.88
C ALA A 62 1.31 -1.80 20.06
N ASP A 63 2.58 -2.19 20.24
CA ASP A 63 3.70 -1.25 20.38
C ASP A 63 3.81 -0.32 19.14
N TYR A 64 3.64 -0.88 17.93
CA TYR A 64 3.64 -0.11 16.69
C TYR A 64 2.45 0.86 16.61
N ALA A 65 1.24 0.36 16.87
CA ALA A 65 0.00 1.14 16.74
C ALA A 65 0.00 2.32 17.73
N ASP A 66 0.35 2.07 18.99
CA ASP A 66 0.45 3.11 20.02
C ASP A 66 1.48 4.19 19.65
N ALA A 67 2.68 3.77 19.22
CA ALA A 67 3.72 4.71 18.79
C ALA A 67 3.31 5.50 17.55
N ASN A 68 2.57 4.89 16.63
CA ASN A 68 2.12 5.50 15.40
C ASN A 68 0.95 6.48 15.65
N ASP A 69 0.03 6.14 16.55
CA ASP A 69 -1.07 7.00 16.95
C ASP A 69 -0.55 8.23 17.71
N MET A 70 0.43 8.07 18.62
CA MET A 70 1.10 9.21 19.26
C MET A 70 1.75 10.14 18.25
N LYS A 71 2.40 9.59 17.20
CA LYS A 71 2.97 10.40 16.12
C LYS A 71 1.89 11.08 15.28
N ALA A 72 0.76 10.41 15.04
CA ALA A 72 -0.36 10.97 14.31
C ALA A 72 -0.99 12.16 15.04
N ASP A 73 -1.17 12.03 16.35
CA ASP A 73 -1.73 13.09 17.21
C ASP A 73 -0.80 14.29 17.35
N ALA A 74 0.52 14.08 17.25
CA ALA A 74 1.52 15.14 17.30
C ALA A 74 1.74 15.86 15.97
N GLU A 75 1.19 15.36 14.86
CA GLU A 75 1.32 15.98 13.55
C GLU A 75 0.46 17.24 13.46
N GLU A 76 1.06 18.35 13.01
CA GLU A 76 0.33 19.60 12.73
C GLU A 76 -0.55 19.50 11.48
N ASP A 77 -0.26 18.54 10.61
CA ASP A 77 -0.94 18.33 9.35
C ASP A 77 -1.87 17.13 9.41
N ASP A 78 -3.17 17.39 9.39
CA ASP A 78 -4.23 16.36 9.41
C ASP A 78 -4.06 15.29 8.33
N TYR A 79 -3.48 15.64 7.19
CA TYR A 79 -3.24 14.69 6.12
C TYR A 79 -2.18 13.66 6.51
N ILE A 80 -1.06 14.11 7.08
CA ILE A 80 0.02 13.23 7.54
C ILE A 80 -0.46 12.37 8.71
N GLY A 81 -1.17 12.98 9.68
CA GLY A 81 -1.82 12.26 10.77
C GLY A 81 -2.74 11.15 10.24
N GLY A 82 -3.56 11.47 9.25
CA GLY A 82 -4.44 10.50 8.59
C GLY A 82 -3.69 9.37 7.85
N VAL A 83 -2.54 9.64 7.22
CA VAL A 83 -1.68 8.60 6.63
C VAL A 83 -1.21 7.62 7.69
N ARG A 84 -0.71 8.14 8.83
CA ARG A 84 -0.23 7.31 9.94
C ARG A 84 -1.34 6.40 10.48
N GLN A 85 -2.51 6.96 10.80
CA GLN A 85 -3.66 6.18 11.30
C GLN A 85 -4.09 5.06 10.34
N LYS A 86 -4.08 5.31 9.02
CA LYS A 86 -4.41 4.27 8.04
C LYS A 86 -3.35 3.18 7.96
N MET A 87 -2.11 3.48 8.30
CA MET A 87 -1.02 2.52 8.28
C MET A 87 -1.21 1.40 9.32
N ASN A 88 -1.88 1.65 10.45
CA ASN A 88 -2.21 0.61 11.43
C ASN A 88 -3.00 -0.55 10.81
N ILE A 89 -3.96 -0.25 9.92
CA ILE A 89 -4.71 -1.27 9.20
C ILE A 89 -3.84 -1.95 8.13
N HIS A 90 -2.98 -1.18 7.47
CA HIS A 90 -2.09 -1.74 6.45
C HIS A 90 -1.06 -2.72 7.03
N VAL A 91 -0.55 -2.47 8.23
CA VAL A 91 0.35 -3.41 8.93
C VAL A 91 -0.31 -4.78 9.09
N LEU A 92 -1.56 -4.84 9.55
CA LEU A 92 -2.28 -6.11 9.68
C LEU A 92 -2.43 -6.83 8.33
N ARG A 93 -2.76 -6.10 7.28
CA ARG A 93 -2.88 -6.67 5.92
C ARG A 93 -1.53 -7.18 5.41
N LEU A 94 -0.46 -6.44 5.64
CA LEU A 94 0.90 -6.84 5.26
C LEU A 94 1.37 -8.05 6.07
N ALA A 95 1.00 -8.15 7.36
CA ALA A 95 1.30 -9.31 8.19
C ALA A 95 0.60 -10.58 7.69
N ILE A 96 -0.67 -10.47 7.27
CA ILE A 96 -1.40 -11.56 6.61
C ILE A 96 -0.68 -11.97 5.31
N MET A 97 -0.27 -11.02 4.49
CA MET A 97 0.45 -11.32 3.25
C MET A 97 1.80 -12.01 3.54
N ALA A 98 2.55 -11.52 4.54
CA ALA A 98 3.81 -12.13 4.94
C ALA A 98 3.59 -13.58 5.42
N HIS A 99 2.55 -13.81 6.22
CA HIS A 99 2.17 -15.13 6.68
C HIS A 99 1.83 -16.08 5.53
N LEU A 100 0.98 -15.66 4.59
CA LEU A 100 0.58 -16.46 3.42
C LEU A 100 1.74 -16.78 2.48
N LEU A 101 2.80 -15.97 2.47
CA LEU A 101 4.02 -16.20 1.71
C LEU A 101 5.06 -17.03 2.48
N SER A 102 4.89 -17.26 3.77
CA SER A 102 5.78 -18.02 4.62
C SER A 102 5.59 -19.54 4.48
N GLU A 103 6.43 -20.31 5.16
CA GLU A 103 6.29 -21.77 5.28
C GLU A 103 5.06 -22.18 6.12
N HIS A 104 4.59 -21.28 6.99
CA HIS A 104 3.45 -21.48 7.90
C HIS A 104 2.11 -21.03 7.31
N TRP A 105 2.02 -20.83 6.00
CA TRP A 105 0.88 -20.24 5.29
C TRP A 105 -0.49 -20.86 5.58
N ASN A 106 -0.55 -22.14 5.96
CA ASN A 106 -1.76 -22.89 6.28
C ASN A 106 -2.06 -22.98 7.79
N GLU A 107 -1.21 -22.40 8.63
CA GLU A 107 -1.44 -22.34 10.07
C GLU A 107 -2.39 -21.19 10.41
N PRO A 108 -3.24 -21.33 11.45
CA PRO A 108 -4.20 -20.29 11.79
C PRO A 108 -3.58 -19.12 12.58
N VAL A 109 -2.25 -19.07 12.75
CA VAL A 109 -1.56 -18.12 13.63
C VAL A 109 -0.48 -17.35 12.89
N VAL A 110 -0.63 -16.04 12.83
CA VAL A 110 0.38 -15.10 12.30
C VAL A 110 1.49 -14.92 13.34
N THR A 111 2.72 -15.19 12.96
CA THR A 111 3.89 -15.13 13.85
C THR A 111 4.40 -13.72 14.09
N GLY A 112 5.20 -13.53 15.16
CA GLY A 112 5.90 -12.27 15.43
C GLY A 112 6.80 -11.84 14.28
N GLU A 113 7.51 -12.79 13.65
CA GLU A 113 8.36 -12.51 12.48
C GLU A 113 7.58 -11.90 11.31
N CYS A 114 6.41 -12.44 10.98
CA CYS A 114 5.54 -11.89 9.95
C CYS A 114 5.09 -10.46 10.29
N MET A 115 4.82 -10.20 11.58
CA MET A 115 4.45 -8.86 12.05
C MET A 115 5.62 -7.88 11.95
N GLU A 116 6.83 -8.26 12.33
CA GLU A 116 8.03 -7.41 12.17
C GLU A 116 8.29 -7.07 10.71
N TYR A 117 8.16 -8.03 9.79
CA TYR A 117 8.25 -7.78 8.35
C TYR A 117 7.21 -6.76 7.90
N ALA A 118 5.97 -6.93 8.34
CA ALA A 118 4.88 -6.02 8.00
C ALA A 118 5.14 -4.59 8.49
N ILE A 119 5.62 -4.43 9.72
CA ILE A 119 5.98 -3.13 10.31
C ILE A 119 7.08 -2.46 9.50
N ARG A 120 8.16 -3.16 9.17
CA ARG A 120 9.26 -2.60 8.36
C ARG A 120 8.79 -2.13 6.99
N ILE A 121 7.89 -2.88 6.34
CA ILE A 121 7.32 -2.50 5.05
C ILE A 121 6.38 -1.29 5.22
N ALA A 122 5.59 -1.24 6.28
CA ALA A 122 4.69 -0.13 6.57
C ALA A 122 5.46 1.17 6.87
N ASP A 123 6.57 1.08 7.61
CA ASP A 123 7.45 2.23 7.86
C ASP A 123 8.04 2.79 6.56
N TYR A 124 8.48 1.92 5.66
CA TYR A 124 8.94 2.33 4.33
C TYR A 124 7.84 3.08 3.57
N PHE A 125 6.62 2.55 3.52
CA PHE A 125 5.52 3.20 2.83
C PHE A 125 5.10 4.51 3.49
N THR A 126 5.14 4.58 4.82
CA THR A 126 4.87 5.82 5.56
C THR A 126 5.91 6.89 5.21
N GLN A 127 7.18 6.52 5.23
CA GLN A 127 8.27 7.43 4.88
C GLN A 127 8.13 7.93 3.44
N ILE A 128 7.92 7.05 2.48
CA ILE A 128 7.72 7.42 1.06
C ILE A 128 6.50 8.35 0.91
N HIS A 129 5.41 8.06 1.62
CA HIS A 129 4.21 8.88 1.54
C HIS A 129 4.47 10.30 2.06
N VAL A 130 5.09 10.41 3.23
CA VAL A 130 5.37 11.69 3.88
C VAL A 130 6.45 12.49 3.14
N GLU A 131 7.57 11.85 2.76
CA GLU A 131 8.73 12.54 2.22
C GLU A 131 8.66 12.80 0.70
N ARG A 132 7.94 11.95 -0.05
CA ARG A 132 7.92 12.00 -1.51
C ARG A 132 6.56 12.35 -2.08
N ILE A 133 5.51 11.68 -1.62
CA ILE A 133 4.17 11.84 -2.19
C ILE A 133 3.50 13.11 -1.69
N TYR A 134 3.53 13.35 -0.38
CA TYR A 134 2.91 14.53 0.21
C TYR A 134 3.45 15.87 -0.33
N PRO A 135 4.77 16.07 -0.48
CA PRO A 135 5.30 17.27 -1.11
C PRO A 135 4.85 17.43 -2.58
N LEU A 136 4.70 16.34 -3.32
CA LEU A 136 4.18 16.39 -4.69
C LEU A 136 2.70 16.80 -4.72
N LEU A 137 1.92 16.34 -3.76
CA LEU A 137 0.52 16.75 -3.62
C LEU A 137 0.40 18.23 -3.23
N ARG A 138 1.31 18.73 -2.38
CA ARG A 138 1.38 20.15 -1.96
C ARG A 138 2.24 21.03 -2.84
N GLY A 139 3.31 20.53 -3.41
CA GLY A 139 4.32 21.34 -4.12
C GLY A 139 3.85 21.95 -5.44
N SER A 140 2.68 21.55 -5.92
CA SER A 140 1.92 22.32 -6.91
C SER A 140 1.24 23.56 -6.28
N ALA A 141 1.28 23.71 -4.96
CA ALA A 141 0.51 24.69 -4.22
C ALA A 141 1.16 26.07 -4.09
N ALA A 142 2.43 26.25 -4.49
CA ALA A 142 3.01 27.58 -4.55
C ALA A 142 2.33 28.46 -5.62
N THR A 143 1.52 27.88 -6.52
CA THR A 143 0.75 28.60 -7.54
C THR A 143 -0.60 27.97 -7.90
N GLN A 144 -1.03 26.88 -7.27
CA GLN A 144 -2.30 26.22 -7.64
C GLN A 144 -3.05 25.72 -6.39
N ARG A 145 -4.39 25.69 -6.50
CA ARG A 145 -5.31 25.10 -5.53
C ARG A 145 -4.84 23.69 -5.07
N PRO A 146 -5.19 23.26 -3.86
CA PRO A 146 -4.91 21.90 -3.40
C PRO A 146 -5.34 20.87 -4.43
N MET A 147 -4.45 19.90 -4.71
CA MET A 147 -4.75 18.84 -5.67
C MET A 147 -5.91 18.00 -5.13
N THR A 148 -6.99 17.94 -5.88
CA THR A 148 -8.16 17.17 -5.50
C THR A 148 -7.96 15.68 -5.79
N ASN A 149 -8.75 14.82 -5.16
CA ASN A 149 -8.77 13.39 -5.50
C ASN A 149 -9.06 13.17 -7.00
N GLY A 150 -9.86 14.04 -7.61
CA GLY A 150 -10.11 14.04 -9.05
C GLY A 150 -8.84 14.32 -9.86
N ASP A 151 -8.00 15.26 -9.42
CA ASP A 151 -6.74 15.57 -10.10
C ASP A 151 -5.75 14.41 -10.01
N LEU A 152 -5.69 13.72 -8.85
CA LEU A 152 -4.89 12.52 -8.69
C LEU A 152 -5.36 11.40 -9.63
N LEU A 153 -6.66 11.14 -9.68
CA LEU A 153 -7.21 10.12 -10.59
C LEU A 153 -6.92 10.45 -12.06
N ARG A 154 -7.00 11.71 -12.45
CA ARG A 154 -6.63 12.17 -13.80
C ARG A 154 -5.14 12.00 -14.08
N ALA A 155 -4.27 12.28 -13.08
CA ALA A 155 -2.83 12.06 -13.21
C ALA A 155 -2.49 10.57 -13.37
N VAL A 156 -3.08 9.69 -12.54
CA VAL A 156 -2.95 8.24 -12.65
C VAL A 156 -3.44 7.74 -14.00
N SER A 157 -4.62 8.17 -14.44
CA SER A 157 -5.15 7.82 -15.78
C SER A 157 -4.19 8.18 -16.91
N ARG A 158 -3.58 9.37 -16.85
CA ARG A 158 -2.60 9.82 -17.85
C ARG A 158 -1.33 9.00 -17.81
N GLN A 159 -0.77 8.78 -16.60
CA GLN A 159 0.48 8.04 -16.40
C GLN A 159 0.38 6.60 -16.92
N PHE A 160 -0.72 5.94 -16.64
CA PHE A 160 -0.96 4.54 -17.04
C PHE A 160 -1.75 4.40 -18.34
N LYS A 161 -2.03 5.52 -19.05
CA LYS A 161 -2.78 5.55 -20.32
C LYS A 161 -4.16 4.87 -20.23
N ILE A 162 -4.80 4.95 -19.07
CA ILE A 162 -6.13 4.37 -18.84
C ILE A 162 -7.16 5.28 -19.51
N LYS A 163 -7.85 4.77 -20.55
CA LYS A 163 -8.74 5.57 -21.38
C LYS A 163 -10.20 5.59 -20.91
N SER A 164 -10.59 4.68 -20.01
CA SER A 164 -11.97 4.60 -19.54
C SER A 164 -12.08 4.63 -18.03
N GLN A 165 -13.17 5.21 -17.53
CA GLN A 165 -13.47 5.25 -16.10
C GLN A 165 -13.76 3.86 -15.53
N ASN A 166 -14.27 2.94 -16.34
CA ASN A 166 -14.48 1.55 -15.96
C ASN A 166 -13.15 0.85 -15.71
N ALA A 167 -12.19 0.99 -16.63
CA ALA A 167 -10.87 0.40 -16.46
C ALA A 167 -10.14 1.02 -15.26
N LEU A 168 -10.34 2.32 -14.99
CA LEU A 168 -9.78 2.97 -13.82
C LEU A 168 -10.41 2.43 -12.52
N ALA A 169 -11.71 2.23 -12.50
CA ALA A 169 -12.43 1.66 -11.38
C ALA A 169 -11.99 0.21 -11.09
N GLU A 170 -11.82 -0.59 -12.13
CA GLU A 170 -11.33 -1.97 -12.05
C GLU A 170 -9.90 -2.03 -11.48
N VAL A 171 -8.98 -1.22 -12.01
CA VAL A 171 -7.58 -1.14 -11.53
C VAL A 171 -7.51 -0.71 -10.06
N LEU A 172 -8.40 0.19 -9.64
CA LEU A 172 -8.43 0.71 -8.26
C LEU A 172 -9.25 -0.16 -7.30
N GLY A 173 -9.95 -1.20 -7.79
CA GLY A 173 -10.82 -2.05 -6.97
C GLY A 173 -12.01 -1.30 -6.36
N VAL A 174 -12.51 -0.24 -7.03
CA VAL A 174 -13.64 0.59 -6.56
C VAL A 174 -14.77 0.61 -7.59
N SER A 175 -15.96 1.06 -7.18
CA SER A 175 -17.07 1.17 -8.13
C SER A 175 -16.86 2.31 -9.13
N GLN A 176 -17.37 2.15 -10.36
CA GLN A 176 -17.37 3.21 -11.36
C GLN A 176 -18.10 4.46 -10.88
N GLN A 177 -19.17 4.28 -10.10
CA GLN A 177 -19.93 5.40 -9.52
C GLN A 177 -19.06 6.23 -8.58
N TYR A 178 -18.20 5.58 -7.80
CA TYR A 178 -17.25 6.25 -6.91
C TYR A 178 -16.21 7.05 -7.69
N VAL A 179 -15.64 6.48 -8.76
CA VAL A 179 -14.72 7.20 -9.67
C VAL A 179 -15.42 8.41 -10.30
N ASN A 180 -16.64 8.23 -10.79
CA ASN A 180 -17.44 9.32 -11.39
C ASN A 180 -17.75 10.43 -10.39
N LYS A 181 -18.06 10.08 -9.14
CA LYS A 181 -18.33 11.04 -8.06
C LYS A 181 -17.09 11.91 -7.84
N ILE A 182 -15.93 11.29 -7.61
CA ILE A 182 -14.67 12.00 -7.35
C ILE A 182 -14.25 12.89 -8.53
N LEU A 183 -14.43 12.42 -9.76
CA LEU A 183 -14.07 13.23 -10.95
C LEU A 183 -15.00 14.42 -11.19
N LYS A 184 -16.20 14.44 -10.59
CA LYS A 184 -17.19 15.52 -10.68
C LYS A 184 -17.11 16.52 -9.52
N GLU A 185 -16.56 16.12 -8.39
CA GLU A 185 -16.30 17.01 -7.25
C GLU A 185 -15.15 17.98 -7.63
N GLN A 186 -15.53 19.17 -8.16
CA GLN A 186 -14.63 20.29 -8.49
C GLN A 186 -14.67 21.35 -7.40
#